data_8acc74abd0256ddfd998e2dca0498faa
#
_entry.id   8acc74abd0256ddfd998e2dca0498faa
#
_cell.length_a   1.000
_cell.length_b   1.000
_cell.length_c   1.000
_cell.angle_alpha   90.00
_cell.angle_beta   90.00
_cell.angle_gamma   90.00
#
_symmetry.space_group_name_H-M   'P 1'
#
loop_
_entity.id
_entity.type
_entity.pdbx_description
1 polymer ?
#
loop_
_entity_poly.entity_id
_entity_poly.type
_entity_poly.pdbx_seq_one_letter_code
_entity_poly.pdbx_strand_id
1 'polypeptide(L)'
;ISLSPKMKIFSRFRLRVIFQNMSNYMVLFIGILFANLLLMFGLLLPSALSHYQVEIQNNMLAKYQYMLQVPVSAVSGNKFDGLISLLEFYMDSRTDNEDAEEFSAYSLNTLPEKYKSEEVLLYGIEPDSRYVAIDFNDTKESAEVYISSAYADKFLLHVGDTITLKEKYEKEKYSFKIAGIYDYTAALCVFMPRSELNDIFDLGEDYYSGYFSDTELTDIKSQYIGSVVDLDALTKISRQLDVSMGGMMGMVNGFAIMIYMVLIYLLSKIIIEKNAQSISMVKILGYTNGEISRLYILSTSMVVVLCLLVSLPIETAVMKVLFREMMLSSISGWITLWIDPMIYLQMFAAGIVTYAVVALLEFRRIKKVPMDEA
;
A
#
# COMPACT_ATOMS: atom_id res chain seq x y z
N ILE A 1 6.95 -39.38 -23.90
CA ILE A 1 5.84 -39.48 -22.93
C ILE A 1 4.76 -40.34 -23.54
N SER A 2 4.44 -41.49 -22.92
CA SER A 2 3.36 -42.39 -23.31
C SER A 2 2.02 -41.80 -22.85
N LEU A 3 1.24 -41.26 -23.77
CA LEU A 3 -0.10 -40.70 -23.50
C LEU A 3 -1.17 -41.76 -23.71
N SER A 4 -2.23 -41.75 -22.88
CA SER A 4 -3.32 -42.73 -22.92
C SER A 4 -3.95 -42.86 -24.33
N PRO A 5 -4.16 -44.09 -24.85
CA PRO A 5 -4.79 -44.32 -26.17
C PRO A 5 -6.22 -43.80 -26.28
N LYS A 6 -6.91 -43.61 -25.17
CA LYS A 6 -8.30 -43.12 -25.09
C LYS A 6 -8.49 -41.62 -25.42
N MET A 7 -7.40 -40.84 -25.48
CA MET A 7 -7.47 -39.42 -25.80
C MET A 7 -7.56 -39.18 -27.32
N LYS A 8 -8.32 -38.15 -27.73
CA LYS A 8 -8.41 -37.72 -29.13
C LYS A 8 -7.02 -37.36 -29.68
N ILE A 9 -6.73 -37.73 -30.92
CA ILE A 9 -5.43 -37.55 -31.58
C ILE A 9 -4.93 -36.09 -31.48
N PHE A 10 -5.79 -35.11 -31.73
CA PHE A 10 -5.44 -33.68 -31.61
C PHE A 10 -5.06 -33.27 -30.18
N SER A 11 -5.71 -33.83 -29.17
CA SER A 11 -5.38 -33.54 -27.77
C SER A 11 -4.02 -34.12 -27.37
N ARG A 12 -3.72 -35.34 -27.85
CA ARG A 12 -2.40 -35.96 -27.65
C ARG A 12 -1.29 -35.19 -28.35
N PHE A 13 -1.55 -34.70 -29.56
CA PHE A 13 -0.58 -33.88 -30.29
C PHE A 13 -0.29 -32.56 -29.55
N ARG A 14 -1.32 -31.87 -29.11
CA ARG A 14 -1.17 -30.63 -28.33
C ARG A 14 -0.34 -30.83 -27.07
N LEU A 15 -0.64 -31.83 -26.26
CA LEU A 15 0.13 -32.17 -25.07
C LEU A 15 1.58 -32.49 -25.41
N ARG A 16 1.83 -33.22 -26.49
CA ARG A 16 3.20 -33.52 -26.93
C ARG A 16 3.95 -32.26 -27.33
N VAL A 17 3.33 -31.33 -28.04
CA VAL A 17 3.92 -30.03 -28.42
C VAL A 17 4.23 -29.21 -27.15
N ILE A 18 3.34 -29.19 -26.15
CA ILE A 18 3.57 -28.50 -24.89
C ILE A 18 4.78 -29.11 -24.18
N PHE A 19 4.83 -30.42 -23.99
CA PHE A 19 5.95 -31.06 -23.27
C PHE A 19 7.29 -30.94 -24.01
N GLN A 20 7.28 -31.00 -25.35
CA GLN A 20 8.51 -30.82 -26.16
C GLN A 20 9.08 -29.36 -26.03
N ASN A 21 8.21 -28.38 -25.79
CA ASN A 21 8.59 -27.00 -25.67
C ASN A 21 8.56 -26.49 -24.22
N MET A 22 8.56 -27.40 -23.23
CA MET A 22 8.41 -27.04 -21.81
C MET A 22 9.42 -25.98 -21.35
N SER A 23 10.69 -26.08 -21.78
CA SER A 23 11.72 -25.11 -21.48
C SER A 23 11.37 -23.70 -21.98
N ASN A 24 10.82 -23.58 -23.19
CA ASN A 24 10.41 -22.28 -23.75
C ASN A 24 9.17 -21.74 -23.00
N TYR A 25 8.25 -22.60 -22.59
CA TYR A 25 7.08 -22.21 -21.79
C TYR A 25 7.45 -21.79 -20.36
N MET A 26 8.51 -22.35 -19.77
CA MET A 26 9.04 -21.87 -18.49
C MET A 26 9.59 -20.46 -18.61
N VAL A 27 10.34 -20.15 -19.68
CA VAL A 27 10.81 -18.78 -19.95
C VAL A 27 9.64 -17.83 -20.19
N LEU A 28 8.61 -18.28 -20.91
CA LEU A 28 7.36 -17.53 -21.09
C LEU A 28 6.70 -17.21 -19.74
N PHE A 29 6.58 -18.19 -18.86
CA PHE A 29 5.98 -18.03 -17.54
C PHE A 29 6.73 -16.99 -16.70
N ILE A 30 8.05 -17.06 -16.65
CA ILE A 30 8.88 -16.08 -15.93
C ILE A 30 8.71 -14.68 -16.55
N GLY A 31 8.65 -14.58 -17.87
CA GLY A 31 8.41 -13.32 -18.57
C GLY A 31 7.04 -12.73 -18.28
N ILE A 32 5.99 -13.54 -18.28
CA ILE A 32 4.63 -13.14 -17.89
C ILE A 32 4.61 -12.67 -16.43
N LEU A 33 5.20 -13.46 -15.53
CA LEU A 33 5.29 -13.11 -14.11
C LEU A 33 5.94 -11.75 -13.89
N PHE A 34 7.06 -11.49 -14.55
CA PHE A 34 7.78 -10.21 -14.41
C PHE A 34 6.98 -9.03 -14.98
N ALA A 35 6.40 -9.18 -16.18
CA ALA A 35 5.60 -8.12 -16.79
C ALA A 35 4.32 -7.83 -15.97
N ASN A 36 3.68 -8.86 -15.45
CA ASN A 36 2.51 -8.71 -14.59
C ASN A 36 2.86 -8.09 -13.24
N LEU A 37 4.02 -8.38 -12.64
CA LEU A 37 4.48 -7.70 -11.42
C LEU A 37 4.61 -6.19 -11.63
N LEU A 38 5.17 -5.77 -12.78
CA LEU A 38 5.25 -4.36 -13.13
C LEU A 38 3.86 -3.74 -13.33
N LEU A 39 2.97 -4.45 -14.02
CA LEU A 39 1.60 -4.01 -14.26
C LEU A 39 0.82 -3.91 -12.94
N MET A 40 0.96 -4.90 -12.07
CA MET A 40 0.35 -4.90 -10.75
C MET A 40 0.83 -3.71 -9.91
N PHE A 41 2.14 -3.44 -9.88
CA PHE A 41 2.71 -2.30 -9.17
C PHE A 41 2.13 -0.97 -9.66
N GLY A 42 2.05 -0.80 -10.99
CA GLY A 42 1.51 0.43 -11.59
C GLY A 42 0.00 0.64 -11.38
N LEU A 43 -0.78 -0.43 -11.20
CA LEU A 43 -2.22 -0.37 -10.91
C LEU A 43 -2.50 -0.26 -9.41
N LEU A 44 -1.64 -0.89 -8.58
CA LEU A 44 -1.84 -1.00 -7.14
C LEU A 44 -1.70 0.34 -6.43
N LEU A 45 -0.66 1.13 -6.75
CA LEU A 45 -0.32 2.32 -5.98
C LEU A 45 -1.42 3.39 -6.00
N PRO A 46 -1.99 3.79 -7.16
CA PRO A 46 -3.12 4.73 -7.18
C PRO A 46 -4.35 4.20 -6.44
N SER A 47 -4.64 2.89 -6.58
CA SER A 47 -5.77 2.26 -5.91
C SER A 47 -5.59 2.23 -4.39
N ALA A 48 -4.39 1.90 -3.91
CA ALA A 48 -4.07 1.89 -2.48
C ALA A 48 -4.14 3.31 -1.87
N LEU A 49 -3.65 4.33 -2.58
CA LEU A 49 -3.73 5.73 -2.13
C LEU A 49 -5.18 6.23 -2.06
N SER A 50 -6.00 5.90 -3.06
CA SER A 50 -7.42 6.25 -3.07
C SER A 50 -8.18 5.56 -1.93
N HIS A 51 -7.93 4.28 -1.70
CA HIS A 51 -8.52 3.55 -0.57
C HIS A 51 -8.10 4.14 0.77
N TYR A 52 -6.83 4.46 0.93
CA TYR A 52 -6.30 5.07 2.15
C TYR A 52 -6.95 6.43 2.47
N GLN A 53 -7.27 7.25 1.44
CA GLN A 53 -8.00 8.50 1.66
C GLN A 53 -9.39 8.28 2.23
N VAL A 54 -10.11 7.26 1.75
CA VAL A 54 -11.44 6.88 2.27
C VAL A 54 -11.34 6.34 3.69
N GLU A 55 -10.32 5.53 3.96
CA GLU A 55 -10.07 4.94 5.28
C GLU A 55 -9.76 6.02 6.33
N ILE A 56 -8.90 7.00 6.00
CA ILE A 56 -8.66 8.16 6.85
C ILE A 56 -9.96 8.91 7.14
N GLN A 57 -10.77 9.18 6.12
CA GLN A 57 -12.03 9.91 6.30
C GLN A 57 -13.00 9.21 7.26
N ASN A 58 -13.02 7.88 7.21
CA ASN A 58 -13.91 7.10 8.09
C ASN A 58 -13.40 6.97 9.53
N ASN A 59 -12.09 7.08 9.74
CA ASN A 59 -11.43 6.80 11.01
C ASN A 59 -10.74 8.06 11.60
N MET A 60 -11.18 9.27 11.23
CA MET A 60 -10.71 10.50 11.86
C MET A 60 -11.12 10.55 13.34
N LEU A 61 -10.22 11.05 14.20
CA LEU A 61 -10.53 11.25 15.62
C LEU A 61 -11.62 12.30 15.80
N ALA A 62 -11.51 13.43 15.10
CA ALA A 62 -12.46 14.52 15.06
C ALA A 62 -12.44 15.17 13.67
N LYS A 63 -13.44 15.97 13.31
CA LYS A 63 -13.43 16.71 12.04
C LYS A 63 -12.33 17.76 11.99
N TYR A 64 -12.05 18.37 13.13
CA TYR A 64 -10.98 19.33 13.32
C TYR A 64 -10.17 18.96 14.56
N GLN A 65 -8.85 18.94 14.43
CA GLN A 65 -7.92 18.80 15.52
C GLN A 65 -7.02 20.01 15.52
N TYR A 66 -7.21 20.87 16.50
CA TYR A 66 -6.44 22.11 16.67
C TYR A 66 -5.24 21.82 17.55
N MET A 67 -4.04 22.04 17.02
CA MET A 67 -2.80 22.03 17.79
C MET A 67 -2.46 23.46 18.16
N LEU A 68 -2.38 23.76 19.45
CA LEU A 68 -2.02 25.09 19.94
C LEU A 68 -0.51 25.31 19.87
N GLN A 69 -0.13 26.54 19.68
CA GLN A 69 1.26 26.96 19.64
C GLN A 69 1.51 28.13 20.59
N VAL A 70 2.45 27.95 21.53
CA VAL A 70 2.93 29.01 22.38
C VAL A 70 3.70 30.04 21.55
N PRO A 71 3.42 31.36 21.67
CA PRO A 71 4.10 32.35 20.85
C PRO A 71 5.59 32.43 21.22
N VAL A 72 6.43 32.66 20.21
CA VAL A 72 7.90 32.74 20.36
C VAL A 72 8.31 33.83 21.33
N SER A 73 7.54 34.91 21.45
CA SER A 73 7.75 36.00 22.44
C SER A 73 7.72 35.52 23.88
N ALA A 74 6.98 34.45 24.17
CA ALA A 74 6.92 33.86 25.51
C ALA A 74 8.24 33.17 25.91
N VAL A 75 9.02 32.70 24.93
CA VAL A 75 10.27 31.93 25.14
C VAL A 75 11.52 32.80 24.95
N SER A 76 11.49 33.78 24.02
CA SER A 76 12.66 34.54 23.58
C SER A 76 12.72 36.01 24.09
N GLY A 77 11.68 36.48 24.79
CA GLY A 77 11.59 37.83 25.28
C GLY A 77 12.21 38.05 26.67
N ASN A 78 12.15 39.33 27.17
CA ASN A 78 12.41 39.59 28.57
C ASN A 78 11.45 38.77 29.44
N LYS A 79 11.89 38.36 30.64
CA LYS A 79 11.06 37.57 31.56
C LYS A 79 9.66 38.14 31.79
N PHE A 80 9.54 39.48 31.82
CA PHE A 80 8.27 40.17 32.01
C PHE A 80 7.37 40.08 30.74
N ASP A 81 7.96 40.33 29.58
CA ASP A 81 7.23 40.25 28.29
C ASP A 81 6.83 38.81 27.99
N GLY A 82 7.70 37.86 28.35
CA GLY A 82 7.41 36.42 28.24
C GLY A 82 6.24 36.00 29.13
N LEU A 83 6.17 36.50 30.37
CA LEU A 83 5.06 36.24 31.29
C LEU A 83 3.74 36.80 30.75
N ILE A 84 3.75 38.03 30.22
CA ILE A 84 2.56 38.64 29.60
C ILE A 84 2.10 37.81 28.41
N SER A 85 3.02 37.43 27.52
CA SER A 85 2.69 36.59 26.34
C SER A 85 2.11 35.22 26.71
N LEU A 86 2.57 34.63 27.81
CA LEU A 86 2.00 33.38 28.34
C LEU A 86 0.61 33.59 28.92
N LEU A 87 0.38 34.69 29.65
CA LEU A 87 -0.95 35.01 30.17
C LEU A 87 -1.94 35.31 29.05
N GLU A 88 -1.53 36.05 28.02
CA GLU A 88 -2.35 36.31 26.85
C GLU A 88 -2.66 35.01 26.10
N PHE A 89 -1.64 34.13 25.92
CA PHE A 89 -1.85 32.81 25.32
C PHE A 89 -2.89 32.00 26.12
N TYR A 90 -2.74 31.93 27.44
CA TYR A 90 -3.64 31.18 28.31
C TYR A 90 -5.09 31.71 28.28
N MET A 91 -5.28 33.01 28.12
CA MET A 91 -6.62 33.63 28.03
C MET A 91 -7.24 33.52 26.64
N ASP A 92 -6.45 33.68 25.59
CA ASP A 92 -6.92 33.80 24.21
C ASP A 92 -6.87 32.47 23.43
N SER A 93 -6.29 31.40 24.01
CA SER A 93 -6.28 30.05 23.44
C SER A 93 -7.43 29.19 23.94
N ARG A 94 -8.22 29.69 24.89
CA ARG A 94 -9.43 29.00 25.36
C ARG A 94 -10.58 29.22 24.40
N THR A 95 -11.43 28.20 24.27
CA THR A 95 -12.66 28.26 23.51
C THR A 95 -13.88 28.04 24.40
N ASP A 96 -14.95 28.74 24.12
CA ASP A 96 -16.25 28.56 24.77
C ASP A 96 -17.13 27.56 24.03
N ASN A 97 -16.60 26.90 23.01
CA ASN A 97 -17.33 25.93 22.20
C ASN A 97 -17.54 24.62 22.98
N GLU A 98 -18.79 24.26 23.25
CA GLU A 98 -19.16 23.05 23.98
C GLU A 98 -18.77 21.75 23.26
N ASP A 99 -18.52 21.79 21.94
CA ASP A 99 -18.06 20.65 21.17
C ASP A 99 -16.54 20.43 21.25
N ALA A 100 -15.81 21.41 21.73
CA ALA A 100 -14.36 21.31 21.89
C ALA A 100 -13.99 20.46 23.10
N GLU A 101 -13.08 19.51 22.91
CA GLU A 101 -12.54 18.64 23.96
C GLU A 101 -11.01 18.76 23.97
N GLU A 102 -10.47 19.03 25.17
CA GLU A 102 -9.04 19.19 25.37
C GLU A 102 -8.31 17.85 25.25
N PHE A 103 -7.13 17.88 24.64
CA PHE A 103 -6.19 16.77 24.65
C PHE A 103 -4.76 17.25 24.89
N SER A 104 -3.94 16.38 25.46
CA SER A 104 -2.49 16.58 25.52
C SER A 104 -1.79 15.79 24.41
N ALA A 105 -0.71 16.33 23.87
CA ALA A 105 0.08 15.63 22.88
C ALA A 105 1.58 15.76 23.20
N TYR A 106 2.28 14.64 23.00
CA TYR A 106 3.73 14.58 23.16
C TYR A 106 4.33 13.71 22.04
N SER A 107 5.52 14.06 21.57
CA SER A 107 6.13 13.41 20.42
C SER A 107 7.38 12.66 20.83
N LEU A 108 7.39 11.37 20.63
CA LEU A 108 8.55 10.50 20.83
C LEU A 108 8.94 9.83 19.51
N ASN A 109 10.10 9.21 19.50
CA ASN A 109 10.61 8.49 18.33
C ASN A 109 10.80 7.01 18.63
N THR A 110 10.54 6.17 17.65
CA THR A 110 10.92 4.75 17.71
C THR A 110 12.44 4.60 17.79
N LEU A 111 12.90 3.51 18.38
CA LEU A 111 14.33 3.21 18.41
C LEU A 111 14.83 2.91 16.99
N PRO A 112 15.99 3.44 16.58
CA PRO A 112 16.60 3.10 15.31
C PRO A 112 17.19 1.69 15.40
N GLU A 113 16.50 0.70 14.85
CA GLU A 113 16.98 -0.68 14.75
C GLU A 113 17.35 -1.02 13.30
N LYS A 114 16.59 -1.89 12.66
CA LYS A 114 16.75 -2.25 11.24
C LYS A 114 16.24 -1.14 10.30
N TYR A 115 15.24 -0.38 10.75
CA TYR A 115 14.57 0.63 9.96
C TYR A 115 14.80 2.03 10.53
N LYS A 116 14.43 3.04 9.75
CA LYS A 116 14.52 4.45 10.15
C LYS A 116 13.67 4.70 11.39
N SER A 117 14.23 5.50 12.33
CA SER A 117 13.47 6.02 13.46
C SER A 117 12.32 6.90 12.98
N GLU A 118 11.14 6.68 13.52
CA GLU A 118 9.91 7.38 13.17
C GLU A 118 9.30 8.08 14.37
N GLU A 119 8.66 9.18 14.08
CA GLU A 119 7.92 9.95 15.08
C GLU A 119 6.61 9.24 15.40
N VAL A 120 6.33 9.11 16.70
CA VAL A 120 5.11 8.57 17.27
C VAL A 120 4.49 9.63 18.14
N LEU A 121 3.24 9.98 17.86
CA LEU A 121 2.50 10.96 18.62
C LEU A 121 1.74 10.29 19.76
N LEU A 122 2.00 10.73 20.99
CA LEU A 122 1.29 10.30 22.17
C LEU A 122 0.13 11.26 22.41
N TYR A 123 -1.07 10.73 22.54
CA TYR A 123 -2.27 11.49 22.87
C TYR A 123 -2.70 11.17 24.30
N GLY A 124 -2.79 12.21 25.12
CA GLY A 124 -3.46 12.20 26.41
C GLY A 124 -4.92 12.57 26.23
N ILE A 125 -5.80 11.62 26.46
CA ILE A 125 -7.23 11.70 26.17
C ILE A 125 -8.03 11.71 27.48
N GLU A 126 -9.12 12.46 27.53
CA GLU A 126 -10.05 12.40 28.66
C GLU A 126 -10.72 11.01 28.72
N PRO A 127 -10.90 10.43 29.93
CA PRO A 127 -11.47 9.10 30.09
C PRO A 127 -12.88 8.93 29.51
N ASP A 128 -13.65 10.01 29.43
CA ASP A 128 -15.02 10.08 28.90
C ASP A 128 -15.09 10.80 27.54
N SER A 129 -14.01 10.78 26.79
CA SER A 129 -13.91 11.42 25.48
C SER A 129 -15.01 11.00 24.51
N ARG A 130 -15.61 12.00 23.84
CA ARG A 130 -16.58 11.80 22.76
C ARG A 130 -15.93 11.44 21.45
N TYR A 131 -14.66 11.77 21.29
CA TYR A 131 -13.91 11.65 20.05
C TYR A 131 -13.07 10.38 19.98
N VAL A 132 -12.58 9.90 21.12
CA VAL A 132 -11.75 8.71 21.20
C VAL A 132 -12.37 7.72 22.16
N ALA A 133 -13.14 6.77 21.63
CA ALA A 133 -13.88 5.80 22.41
C ALA A 133 -12.95 4.68 22.92
N ILE A 134 -12.10 5.00 23.89
CA ILE A 134 -11.24 4.04 24.59
C ILE A 134 -11.66 3.98 26.05
N ASP A 135 -11.94 2.76 26.54
CA ASP A 135 -12.17 2.55 27.96
C ASP A 135 -10.84 2.26 28.68
N PHE A 136 -10.32 3.30 29.34
CA PHE A 136 -9.06 3.18 30.09
C PHE A 136 -9.23 2.44 31.44
N ASN A 137 -10.45 2.10 31.86
CA ASN A 137 -10.67 1.33 33.09
C ASN A 137 -10.15 -0.12 33.00
N ASP A 138 -9.92 -0.62 31.79
CA ASP A 138 -9.31 -1.93 31.56
C ASP A 138 -7.78 -1.92 31.75
N THR A 139 -7.16 -0.73 31.84
CA THR A 139 -5.73 -0.60 32.12
C THR A 139 -5.48 -0.79 33.62
N LYS A 140 -4.84 -1.90 33.98
CA LYS A 140 -4.65 -2.32 35.38
C LYS A 140 -3.34 -1.84 36.00
N GLU A 141 -2.40 -1.36 35.20
CA GLU A 141 -1.07 -0.96 35.63
C GLU A 141 -0.71 0.40 35.02
N SER A 142 0.04 1.23 35.74
CA SER A 142 0.66 2.43 35.19
C SER A 142 1.50 2.05 33.96
N ALA A 143 1.44 2.86 32.89
CA ALA A 143 2.10 2.65 31.60
C ALA A 143 1.47 1.57 30.68
N GLU A 144 0.22 1.20 30.87
CA GLU A 144 -0.56 0.48 29.86
C GLU A 144 -1.21 1.47 28.90
N VAL A 145 -1.03 1.24 27.58
CA VAL A 145 -1.44 2.17 26.52
C VAL A 145 -2.20 1.49 25.42
N TYR A 146 -3.01 2.24 24.69
CA TYR A 146 -3.55 1.82 23.40
C TYR A 146 -2.67 2.37 22.27
N ILE A 147 -2.51 1.59 21.21
CA ILE A 147 -1.77 2.02 20.01
C ILE A 147 -2.69 2.08 18.80
N SER A 148 -2.37 2.94 17.83
CA SER A 148 -3.09 3.01 16.56
C SER A 148 -2.95 1.72 15.76
N SER A 149 -3.97 1.36 14.97
CA SER A 149 -3.93 0.22 14.03
C SER A 149 -2.77 0.36 13.04
N ALA A 150 -2.47 1.57 12.56
CA ALA A 150 -1.30 1.84 11.72
C ALA A 150 0.02 1.47 12.40
N TYR A 151 0.17 1.77 13.70
CA TYR A 151 1.38 1.44 14.45
C TYR A 151 1.51 -0.06 14.68
N ALA A 152 0.42 -0.72 15.06
CA ALA A 152 0.36 -2.15 15.24
C ALA A 152 0.71 -2.92 13.97
N ASP A 153 0.12 -2.55 12.83
CA ASP A 153 0.34 -3.18 11.53
C ASP A 153 1.76 -3.00 11.02
N LYS A 154 2.31 -1.78 11.17
CA LYS A 154 3.66 -1.49 10.70
C LYS A 154 4.71 -2.36 11.35
N PHE A 155 4.67 -2.46 12.66
CA PHE A 155 5.68 -3.15 13.47
C PHE A 155 5.26 -4.55 13.91
N LEU A 156 4.07 -5.03 13.48
CA LEU A 156 3.48 -6.34 13.87
C LEU A 156 3.37 -6.49 15.39
N LEU A 157 2.84 -5.45 16.03
CA LEU A 157 2.63 -5.41 17.47
C LEU A 157 1.28 -6.00 17.85
N HIS A 158 1.23 -6.63 19.00
CA HIS A 158 0.03 -7.27 19.55
C HIS A 158 -0.25 -6.78 20.96
N VAL A 159 -1.46 -6.96 21.41
CA VAL A 159 -1.83 -6.71 22.81
C VAL A 159 -0.96 -7.56 23.73
N GLY A 160 -0.39 -6.91 24.74
CA GLY A 160 0.56 -7.52 25.69
C GLY A 160 2.03 -7.28 25.35
N ASP A 161 2.36 -6.84 24.14
CA ASP A 161 3.73 -6.47 23.77
C ASP A 161 4.14 -5.18 24.48
N THR A 162 5.45 -4.95 24.59
CA THR A 162 6.01 -3.72 25.15
C THR A 162 6.70 -2.92 24.04
N ILE A 163 6.34 -1.67 23.92
CA ILE A 163 6.99 -0.70 23.03
C ILE A 163 7.95 0.17 23.83
N THR A 164 9.10 0.50 23.24
CA THR A 164 10.05 1.44 23.81
C THR A 164 10.27 2.58 22.85
N LEU A 165 9.99 3.78 23.32
CA LEU A 165 10.15 5.03 22.58
C LEU A 165 11.24 5.87 23.24
N LYS A 166 11.82 6.82 22.51
CA LYS A 166 12.87 7.71 23.00
C LYS A 166 12.57 9.17 22.65
N GLU A 167 13.12 10.05 23.44
CA GLU A 167 13.18 11.48 23.12
C GLU A 167 13.96 11.74 21.82
N LYS A 168 13.52 12.75 21.07
CA LYS A 168 14.16 13.11 19.79
C LYS A 168 15.60 13.62 19.98
N TYR A 169 15.82 14.40 21.01
CA TYR A 169 17.10 15.08 21.27
C TYR A 169 17.78 14.62 22.56
N GLU A 170 17.10 13.87 23.39
CA GLU A 170 17.58 13.37 24.67
C GLU A 170 17.81 11.86 24.64
N LYS A 171 18.42 11.32 25.72
CA LYS A 171 18.70 9.91 25.83
C LYS A 171 17.63 9.11 26.57
N GLU A 172 16.62 9.82 27.05
CA GLU A 172 15.56 9.21 27.83
C GLU A 172 14.71 8.28 26.98
N LYS A 173 14.30 7.17 27.60
CA LYS A 173 13.50 6.12 26.98
C LYS A 173 12.31 5.82 27.86
N TYR A 174 11.18 5.68 27.23
CA TYR A 174 9.91 5.35 27.86
C TYR A 174 9.43 4.00 27.32
N SER A 175 8.99 3.13 28.21
CA SER A 175 8.49 1.80 27.85
C SER A 175 7.04 1.69 28.26
N PHE A 176 6.19 1.29 27.31
CA PHE A 176 4.75 1.17 27.51
C PHE A 176 4.30 -0.24 27.13
N LYS A 177 3.38 -0.81 27.90
CA LYS A 177 2.74 -2.08 27.59
C LYS A 177 1.45 -1.84 26.80
N ILE A 178 1.26 -2.58 25.73
CA ILE A 178 0.08 -2.45 24.87
C ILE A 178 -1.11 -3.13 25.52
N ALA A 179 -2.10 -2.36 25.97
CA ALA A 179 -3.38 -2.84 26.49
C ALA A 179 -4.38 -3.14 25.37
N GLY A 180 -4.35 -2.35 24.28
CA GLY A 180 -5.27 -2.53 23.16
C GLY A 180 -4.80 -1.84 21.88
N ILE A 181 -5.55 -2.05 20.81
CA ILE A 181 -5.32 -1.43 19.50
C ILE A 181 -6.59 -0.63 19.16
N TYR A 182 -6.41 0.66 18.90
CA TYR A 182 -7.47 1.56 18.47
C TYR A 182 -7.43 1.71 16.94
N ASP A 183 -8.59 1.64 16.30
CA ASP A 183 -8.67 1.73 14.83
C ASP A 183 -8.48 3.16 14.35
N TYR A 184 -7.20 3.51 14.17
CA TYR A 184 -6.76 4.79 13.64
C TYR A 184 -5.59 4.58 12.66
N THR A 185 -5.82 4.90 11.38
CA THR A 185 -4.89 4.58 10.29
C THR A 185 -4.07 5.77 9.81
N ALA A 186 -4.43 7.01 10.23
CA ALA A 186 -3.80 8.22 9.72
C ALA A 186 -2.36 8.45 10.19
N ALA A 187 -2.01 7.96 11.39
CA ALA A 187 -0.68 8.17 11.97
C ALA A 187 -0.27 7.06 12.95
N LEU A 188 1.03 7.02 13.27
CA LEU A 188 1.56 6.18 14.34
C LEU A 188 1.32 6.88 15.68
N CYS A 189 0.37 6.38 16.45
CA CYS A 189 -0.05 7.03 17.70
C CYS A 189 -0.10 6.06 18.87
N VAL A 190 0.03 6.63 20.05
CA VAL A 190 -0.21 6.00 21.34
C VAL A 190 -1.28 6.82 22.07
N PHE A 191 -2.24 6.16 22.69
CA PHE A 191 -3.31 6.79 23.46
C PHE A 191 -3.24 6.35 24.92
N MET A 192 -3.35 7.29 25.83
CA MET A 192 -3.36 7.09 27.26
C MET A 192 -4.23 8.16 27.95
N PRO A 193 -4.60 8.00 29.24
CA PRO A 193 -5.27 9.07 29.97
C PRO A 193 -4.45 10.38 29.99
N ARG A 194 -5.14 11.53 29.85
CA ARG A 194 -4.47 12.87 29.82
C ARG A 194 -3.67 13.12 31.08
N SER A 195 -4.22 12.79 32.24
CA SER A 195 -3.53 12.94 33.52
C SER A 195 -2.22 12.13 33.56
N GLU A 196 -2.24 10.91 33.07
CA GLU A 196 -1.05 10.03 33.07
C GLU A 196 0.02 10.54 32.11
N LEU A 197 -0.37 11.01 30.90
CA LEU A 197 0.57 11.61 29.97
C LEU A 197 1.21 12.85 30.57
N ASN A 198 0.42 13.74 31.19
CA ASN A 198 0.90 14.96 31.80
C ASN A 198 1.88 14.67 32.96
N ASP A 199 1.60 13.62 33.76
CA ASP A 199 2.49 13.20 34.85
C ASP A 199 3.81 12.62 34.34
N ILE A 200 3.77 11.75 33.32
CA ILE A 200 4.98 11.12 32.76
C ILE A 200 5.96 12.17 32.22
N PHE A 201 5.44 13.23 31.59
CA PHE A 201 6.26 14.26 30.93
C PHE A 201 6.36 15.57 31.74
N ASP A 202 5.91 15.59 33.00
CA ASP A 202 5.96 16.76 33.91
C ASP A 202 5.38 18.05 33.29
N LEU A 203 4.21 17.91 32.62
CA LEU A 203 3.57 19.01 31.90
C LEU A 203 2.63 19.84 32.77
N GLY A 204 2.24 19.31 33.93
CA GLY A 204 1.25 19.91 34.85
C GLY A 204 -0.16 19.35 34.65
N GLU A 205 -0.94 19.31 35.76
CA GLU A 205 -2.26 18.65 35.78
C GLU A 205 -3.25 19.20 34.74
N ASP A 206 -3.30 20.54 34.58
CA ASP A 206 -4.22 21.25 33.69
C ASP A 206 -3.67 21.45 32.26
N TYR A 207 -2.52 20.85 31.94
CA TYR A 207 -1.90 21.07 30.65
C TYR A 207 -2.71 20.37 29.53
N TYR A 208 -2.88 21.07 28.40
CA TYR A 208 -3.41 20.55 27.16
C TYR A 208 -2.67 21.15 25.96
N SER A 209 -2.59 20.40 24.88
CA SER A 209 -1.88 20.79 23.65
C SER A 209 -2.82 21.29 22.56
N GLY A 210 -4.13 21.07 22.72
CA GLY A 210 -5.09 21.42 21.68
C GLY A 210 -6.50 20.93 21.96
N TYR A 211 -7.31 21.00 20.90
CA TYR A 211 -8.73 20.65 20.96
C TYR A 211 -9.12 19.71 19.82
N PHE A 212 -9.92 18.70 20.14
CA PHE A 212 -10.78 18.01 19.16
C PHE A 212 -12.10 18.76 19.04
N SER A 213 -12.62 18.91 17.82
CA SER A 213 -13.92 19.53 17.58
C SER A 213 -14.55 19.03 16.30
N ASP A 214 -15.88 18.91 16.27
CA ASP A 214 -16.66 18.65 15.06
C ASP A 214 -17.10 19.94 14.35
N THR A 215 -16.91 21.08 15.00
CA THR A 215 -17.21 22.41 14.50
C THR A 215 -15.94 23.25 14.42
N GLU A 216 -15.91 24.22 13.50
CA GLU A 216 -14.77 25.12 13.36
C GLU A 216 -14.69 26.09 14.55
N LEU A 217 -13.52 26.16 15.20
CA LEU A 217 -13.25 27.07 16.32
C LEU A 217 -12.83 28.43 15.78
N THR A 218 -13.68 29.43 15.94
CA THR A 218 -13.47 30.79 15.43
C THR A 218 -13.09 31.81 16.54
N ASP A 219 -13.18 31.40 17.79
CA ASP A 219 -12.93 32.21 18.97
C ASP A 219 -11.46 32.20 19.41
N ILE A 220 -10.68 31.23 18.97
CA ILE A 220 -9.23 31.16 19.20
C ILE A 220 -8.50 32.06 18.20
N LYS A 221 -7.64 32.91 18.67
CA LYS A 221 -6.82 33.76 17.78
C LYS A 221 -5.86 32.92 16.95
N SER A 222 -5.83 33.16 15.64
CA SER A 222 -5.04 32.38 14.65
C SER A 222 -3.54 32.32 14.98
N GLN A 223 -3.00 33.29 15.69
CA GLN A 223 -1.58 33.30 16.11
C GLN A 223 -1.25 32.21 17.14
N TYR A 224 -2.24 31.67 17.85
CA TYR A 224 -2.08 30.62 18.85
C TYR A 224 -2.43 29.23 18.29
N ILE A 225 -2.90 29.17 17.05
CA ILE A 225 -3.14 27.91 16.34
C ILE A 225 -1.89 27.56 15.54
N GLY A 226 -1.16 26.55 15.97
CA GLY A 226 0.04 26.06 15.30
C GLY A 226 -0.30 25.29 14.02
N SER A 227 -1.30 24.42 14.11
CA SER A 227 -1.83 23.67 12.95
C SER A 227 -3.26 23.20 13.22
N VAL A 228 -4.00 23.03 12.13
CA VAL A 228 -5.31 22.40 12.15
C VAL A 228 -5.19 21.13 11.30
N VAL A 229 -5.47 19.99 11.92
CA VAL A 229 -5.52 18.70 11.26
C VAL A 229 -6.98 18.40 10.95
N ASP A 230 -7.32 18.53 9.70
CA ASP A 230 -8.63 18.21 9.13
C ASP A 230 -8.49 17.15 8.03
N LEU A 231 -9.58 16.77 7.39
CA LEU A 231 -9.55 15.80 6.30
C LEU A 231 -8.64 16.26 5.14
N ASP A 232 -8.62 17.56 4.86
CA ASP A 232 -7.78 18.11 3.78
C ASP A 232 -6.30 17.98 4.12
N ALA A 233 -5.90 18.31 5.35
CA ALA A 233 -4.54 18.18 5.84
C ALA A 233 -4.08 16.71 5.84
N LEU A 234 -4.90 15.79 6.38
CA LEU A 234 -4.58 14.36 6.47
C LEU A 234 -4.45 13.70 5.09
N THR A 235 -5.32 14.05 4.15
CA THR A 235 -5.31 13.46 2.79
C THR A 235 -4.39 14.18 1.81
N LYS A 236 -3.87 15.35 2.15
CA LYS A 236 -3.05 16.19 1.27
C LYS A 236 -1.84 15.45 0.70
N ILE A 237 -1.11 14.73 1.54
CA ILE A 237 0.08 13.99 1.11
C ILE A 237 -0.29 12.88 0.14
N SER A 238 -1.31 12.08 0.46
CA SER A 238 -1.76 10.99 -0.41
C SER A 238 -2.31 11.50 -1.74
N ARG A 239 -3.04 12.63 -1.74
CA ARG A 239 -3.51 13.28 -2.98
C ARG A 239 -2.37 13.85 -3.82
N GLN A 240 -1.35 14.45 -3.19
CA GLN A 240 -0.17 14.93 -3.89
C GLN A 240 0.62 13.78 -4.51
N LEU A 241 0.75 12.65 -3.81
CA LEU A 241 1.37 11.45 -4.33
C LEU A 241 0.57 10.88 -5.51
N ASP A 242 -0.74 10.80 -5.41
CA ASP A 242 -1.60 10.31 -6.49
C ASP A 242 -1.47 11.16 -7.76
N VAL A 243 -1.53 12.48 -7.64
CA VAL A 243 -1.36 13.41 -8.77
C VAL A 243 0.05 13.33 -9.36
N SER A 244 1.09 13.33 -8.54
CA SER A 244 2.48 13.34 -9.02
C SER A 244 2.90 11.99 -9.59
N MET A 245 2.42 10.89 -9.03
CA MET A 245 2.80 9.53 -9.43
C MET A 245 1.85 8.92 -10.47
N GLY A 246 0.61 9.42 -10.61
CA GLY A 246 -0.39 8.87 -11.53
C GLY A 246 0.10 8.82 -12.97
N GLY A 247 0.71 9.89 -13.46
CA GLY A 247 1.34 9.93 -14.79
C GLY A 247 2.50 8.95 -14.93
N MET A 248 3.34 8.83 -13.91
CA MET A 248 4.45 7.88 -13.88
C MET A 248 3.97 6.43 -13.86
N MET A 249 2.93 6.13 -13.07
CA MET A 249 2.34 4.79 -13.03
C MET A 249 1.69 4.42 -14.37
N GLY A 250 1.08 5.37 -15.07
CA GLY A 250 0.60 5.17 -16.44
C GLY A 250 1.71 4.78 -17.42
N MET A 251 2.88 5.41 -17.32
CA MET A 251 4.05 5.02 -18.13
C MET A 251 4.58 3.63 -17.74
N VAL A 252 4.64 3.31 -16.46
CA VAL A 252 5.04 1.96 -15.97
C VAL A 252 4.10 0.90 -16.53
N ASN A 253 2.79 1.13 -16.50
CA ASN A 253 1.80 0.22 -17.06
C ASN A 253 1.95 0.06 -18.58
N GLY A 254 2.15 1.16 -19.31
CA GLY A 254 2.43 1.12 -20.74
C GLY A 254 3.69 0.32 -21.08
N PHE A 255 4.76 0.51 -20.31
CA PHE A 255 6.00 -0.22 -20.46
C PHE A 255 5.85 -1.71 -20.12
N ALA A 256 5.12 -2.05 -19.07
CA ALA A 256 4.80 -3.43 -18.71
C ALA A 256 4.05 -4.17 -19.84
N ILE A 257 3.04 -3.52 -20.44
CA ILE A 257 2.30 -4.07 -21.58
C ILE A 257 3.21 -4.25 -22.78
N MET A 258 4.12 -3.31 -23.05
CA MET A 258 5.09 -3.41 -24.14
C MET A 258 6.04 -4.61 -23.93
N ILE A 259 6.63 -4.75 -22.76
CA ILE A 259 7.49 -5.91 -22.41
C ILE A 259 6.70 -7.20 -22.60
N TYR A 260 5.47 -7.24 -22.11
CA TYR A 260 4.58 -8.38 -22.23
C TYR A 260 4.39 -8.80 -23.69
N MET A 261 4.05 -7.84 -24.56
CA MET A 261 3.87 -8.06 -26.00
C MET A 261 5.13 -8.60 -26.67
N VAL A 262 6.29 -7.99 -26.38
CA VAL A 262 7.58 -8.39 -26.93
C VAL A 262 7.95 -9.81 -26.49
N LEU A 263 7.81 -10.13 -25.22
CA LEU A 263 8.15 -11.45 -24.69
C LEU A 263 7.27 -12.55 -25.29
N ILE A 264 5.95 -12.36 -25.32
CA ILE A 264 5.04 -13.34 -25.93
C ILE A 264 5.37 -13.53 -27.41
N TYR A 265 5.57 -12.41 -28.14
CA TYR A 265 5.91 -12.47 -29.56
C TYR A 265 7.21 -13.23 -29.84
N LEU A 266 8.28 -12.93 -29.11
CA LEU A 266 9.59 -13.59 -29.29
C LEU A 266 9.51 -15.08 -29.01
N LEU A 267 8.83 -15.47 -27.93
CA LEU A 267 8.72 -16.89 -27.55
C LEU A 267 7.83 -17.67 -28.50
N SER A 268 6.73 -17.07 -28.92
CA SER A 268 5.88 -17.66 -29.94
C SER A 268 6.63 -17.83 -31.28
N LYS A 269 7.44 -16.83 -31.66
CA LYS A 269 8.32 -16.92 -32.81
C LYS A 269 9.25 -18.13 -32.71
N ILE A 270 9.94 -18.30 -31.58
CA ILE A 270 10.87 -19.41 -31.33
C ILE A 270 10.14 -20.76 -31.42
N ILE A 271 8.94 -20.87 -30.85
CA ILE A 271 8.14 -22.11 -30.91
C ILE A 271 7.77 -22.45 -32.34
N ILE A 272 7.32 -21.49 -33.16
CA ILE A 272 6.97 -21.71 -34.55
C ILE A 272 8.20 -22.09 -35.37
N GLU A 273 9.34 -21.38 -35.21
CA GLU A 273 10.59 -21.69 -35.93
C GLU A 273 11.13 -23.09 -35.58
N LYS A 274 11.11 -23.47 -34.29
CA LYS A 274 11.52 -24.79 -33.83
C LYS A 274 10.65 -25.95 -34.38
N ASN A 275 9.40 -25.65 -34.69
CA ASN A 275 8.45 -26.63 -35.23
C ASN A 275 8.23 -26.44 -36.75
N ALA A 276 9.06 -25.63 -37.45
CA ALA A 276 8.86 -25.32 -38.88
C ALA A 276 8.81 -26.59 -39.77
N GLN A 277 9.73 -27.54 -39.58
CA GLN A 277 9.72 -28.82 -40.29
C GLN A 277 8.42 -29.62 -40.08
N SER A 278 7.93 -29.69 -38.83
CA SER A 278 6.67 -30.37 -38.54
C SER A 278 5.47 -29.64 -39.15
N ILE A 279 5.50 -28.31 -39.22
CA ILE A 279 4.48 -27.50 -39.89
C ILE A 279 4.51 -27.72 -41.40
N SER A 280 5.70 -27.74 -42.01
CA SER A 280 5.90 -28.00 -43.43
C SER A 280 5.37 -29.40 -43.81
N MET A 281 5.74 -30.42 -43.04
CA MET A 281 5.26 -31.79 -43.25
C MET A 281 3.73 -31.89 -43.19
N VAL A 282 3.08 -31.25 -42.22
CA VAL A 282 1.62 -31.25 -42.09
C VAL A 282 0.95 -30.49 -43.24
N LYS A 283 1.59 -29.44 -43.80
CA LYS A 283 1.12 -28.74 -45.01
C LYS A 283 1.18 -29.67 -46.24
N ILE A 284 2.28 -30.42 -46.41
CA ILE A 284 2.43 -31.40 -47.50
C ILE A 284 1.34 -32.49 -47.41
N LEU A 285 0.94 -32.89 -46.21
CA LEU A 285 -0.15 -33.84 -45.97
C LEU A 285 -1.56 -33.28 -46.27
N GLY A 286 -1.65 -32.01 -46.75
CA GLY A 286 -2.88 -31.38 -47.20
C GLY A 286 -3.70 -30.64 -46.15
N TYR A 287 -3.16 -30.42 -44.94
CA TYR A 287 -3.82 -29.61 -43.93
C TYR A 287 -3.80 -28.14 -44.29
N THR A 288 -4.91 -27.46 -44.03
CA THR A 288 -5.04 -26.02 -44.26
C THR A 288 -4.26 -25.19 -43.23
N ASN A 289 -3.84 -23.97 -43.59
CA ASN A 289 -3.17 -23.05 -42.64
C ASN A 289 -4.01 -22.79 -41.41
N GLY A 290 -5.37 -22.81 -41.51
CA GLY A 290 -6.26 -22.61 -40.36
C GLY A 290 -6.23 -23.79 -39.38
N GLU A 291 -6.18 -25.01 -39.88
CA GLU A 291 -6.09 -26.22 -39.04
C GLU A 291 -4.75 -26.28 -38.31
N ILE A 292 -3.66 -25.97 -39.02
CA ILE A 292 -2.31 -25.93 -38.46
C ILE A 292 -2.21 -24.83 -37.40
N SER A 293 -2.71 -23.63 -37.70
CA SER A 293 -2.73 -22.50 -36.74
C SER A 293 -3.54 -22.87 -35.51
N ARG A 294 -4.72 -23.50 -35.69
CA ARG A 294 -5.53 -23.95 -34.55
C ARG A 294 -4.80 -24.99 -33.68
N LEU A 295 -3.90 -25.75 -34.25
CA LEU A 295 -3.14 -26.75 -33.49
C LEU A 295 -2.06 -26.08 -32.59
N TYR A 296 -1.28 -25.18 -33.15
CA TYR A 296 -0.18 -24.52 -32.44
C TYR A 296 -0.65 -23.32 -31.58
N ILE A 297 -1.44 -22.42 -32.14
CA ILE A 297 -1.92 -21.21 -31.41
C ILE A 297 -2.81 -21.63 -30.25
N LEU A 298 -3.70 -22.62 -30.41
CA LEU A 298 -4.55 -23.05 -29.28
C LEU A 298 -3.73 -23.70 -28.16
N SER A 299 -2.65 -24.42 -28.50
CA SER A 299 -1.74 -24.98 -27.48
C SER A 299 -1.03 -23.88 -26.69
N THR A 300 -0.52 -22.86 -27.37
CA THR A 300 0.10 -21.71 -26.75
C THR A 300 -0.91 -20.89 -25.94
N SER A 301 -2.15 -20.72 -26.48
CA SER A 301 -3.23 -20.02 -25.74
C SER A 301 -3.54 -20.68 -24.40
N MET A 302 -3.64 -22.01 -24.39
CA MET A 302 -3.91 -22.75 -23.15
C MET A 302 -2.81 -22.56 -22.13
N VAL A 303 -1.55 -22.56 -22.57
CA VAL A 303 -0.40 -22.33 -21.70
C VAL A 303 -0.38 -20.88 -21.18
N VAL A 304 -0.62 -19.89 -22.05
CA VAL A 304 -0.66 -18.47 -21.64
C VAL A 304 -1.76 -18.22 -20.60
N VAL A 305 -2.98 -18.74 -20.84
CA VAL A 305 -4.08 -18.60 -19.88
C VAL A 305 -3.73 -19.26 -18.54
N LEU A 306 -3.14 -20.46 -18.58
CA LEU A 306 -2.69 -21.15 -17.36
C LEU A 306 -1.60 -20.34 -16.64
N CYS A 307 -0.62 -19.82 -17.37
CA CYS A 307 0.44 -18.96 -16.81
C CYS A 307 -0.15 -17.72 -16.16
N LEU A 308 -1.11 -17.04 -16.81
CA LEU A 308 -1.80 -15.88 -16.24
C LEU A 308 -2.50 -16.23 -14.92
N LEU A 309 -3.24 -17.33 -14.88
CA LEU A 309 -3.98 -17.73 -13.67
C LEU A 309 -3.04 -18.14 -12.53
N VAL A 310 -1.95 -18.84 -12.85
CA VAL A 310 -0.97 -19.29 -11.84
C VAL A 310 -0.09 -18.14 -11.35
N SER A 311 0.19 -17.14 -12.19
CA SER A 311 1.01 -16.00 -11.82
C SER A 311 0.33 -15.08 -10.78
N LEU A 312 -0.99 -14.87 -10.85
CA LEU A 312 -1.72 -13.96 -9.97
C LEU A 312 -1.48 -14.19 -8.45
N PRO A 313 -1.63 -15.41 -7.90
CA PRO A 313 -1.37 -15.64 -6.49
C PRO A 313 0.11 -15.45 -6.11
N ILE A 314 1.03 -15.80 -7.02
CA ILE A 314 2.46 -15.62 -6.81
C ILE A 314 2.80 -14.12 -6.77
N GLU A 315 2.29 -13.36 -7.73
CA GLU A 315 2.45 -11.91 -7.81
C GLU A 315 1.90 -11.20 -6.58
N THR A 316 0.73 -11.63 -6.11
CA THR A 316 0.12 -11.11 -4.88
C THR A 316 1.02 -11.34 -3.67
N ALA A 317 1.59 -12.54 -3.53
CA ALA A 317 2.51 -12.85 -2.42
C ALA A 317 3.79 -12.02 -2.51
N VAL A 318 4.38 -11.90 -3.69
CA VAL A 318 5.57 -11.08 -3.94
C VAL A 318 5.29 -9.61 -3.68
N MET A 319 4.14 -9.10 -4.16
CA MET A 319 3.76 -7.70 -3.99
C MET A 319 3.54 -7.33 -2.51
N LYS A 320 2.92 -8.21 -1.73
CA LYS A 320 2.79 -8.02 -0.26
C LYS A 320 4.14 -7.82 0.42
N VAL A 321 5.13 -8.64 0.06
CA VAL A 321 6.48 -8.54 0.61
C VAL A 321 7.18 -7.25 0.17
N LEU A 322 7.13 -6.93 -1.13
CA LEU A 322 7.75 -5.73 -1.68
C LEU A 322 7.14 -4.45 -1.12
N PHE A 323 5.81 -4.39 -1.06
CA PHE A 323 5.10 -3.22 -0.53
C PHE A 323 5.43 -3.00 0.95
N ARG A 324 5.42 -4.07 1.75
CA ARG A 324 5.78 -3.99 3.16
C ARG A 324 7.21 -3.48 3.36
N GLU A 325 8.18 -4.02 2.63
CA GLU A 325 9.58 -3.58 2.73
C GLU A 325 9.76 -2.12 2.30
N MET A 326 9.02 -1.69 1.26
CA MET A 326 8.99 -0.30 0.83
C MET A 326 8.42 0.64 1.92
N MET A 327 7.32 0.25 2.57
CA MET A 327 6.71 1.01 3.66
C MET A 327 7.64 1.12 4.87
N LEU A 328 8.36 0.04 5.20
CA LEU A 328 9.28 0.02 6.35
C LEU A 328 10.57 0.80 6.09
N SER A 329 11.08 0.80 4.85
CA SER A 329 12.39 1.38 4.53
C SER A 329 12.33 2.83 4.06
N SER A 330 11.26 3.22 3.36
CA SER A 330 11.26 4.47 2.57
C SER A 330 10.18 5.46 2.98
N ILE A 331 9.08 5.02 3.59
CA ILE A 331 7.91 5.86 3.86
C ILE A 331 7.69 5.99 5.37
N SER A 332 7.58 7.23 5.85
CA SER A 332 7.13 7.51 7.22
C SER A 332 5.61 7.34 7.31
N GLY A 333 5.12 6.83 8.45
CA GLY A 333 3.72 6.42 8.59
C GLY A 333 3.46 5.03 8.00
N TRP A 334 2.20 4.67 7.84
CA TRP A 334 1.77 3.37 7.32
C TRP A 334 0.57 3.52 6.39
N ILE A 335 0.65 2.89 5.23
CA ILE A 335 -0.49 2.73 4.32
C ILE A 335 -0.76 1.24 4.24
N THR A 336 -1.96 0.84 4.63
CA THR A 336 -2.38 -0.56 4.56
C THR A 336 -2.47 -1.01 3.11
N LEU A 337 -1.85 -2.15 2.80
CA LEU A 337 -1.93 -2.73 1.46
C LEU A 337 -3.34 -3.22 1.19
N TRP A 338 -4.08 -2.48 0.40
CA TRP A 338 -5.36 -2.92 -0.13
C TRP A 338 -5.27 -3.15 -1.63
N ILE A 339 -5.68 -4.34 -2.08
CA ILE A 339 -5.64 -4.72 -3.49
C ILE A 339 -7.08 -4.84 -3.98
N ASP A 340 -7.51 -3.90 -4.81
CA ASP A 340 -8.82 -3.95 -5.44
C ASP A 340 -8.95 -5.22 -6.28
N PRO A 341 -9.98 -6.06 -6.07
CA PRO A 341 -10.25 -7.22 -6.92
C PRO A 341 -10.32 -6.89 -8.42
N MET A 342 -10.70 -5.66 -8.77
CA MET A 342 -10.75 -5.20 -10.15
C MET A 342 -9.36 -5.18 -10.81
N ILE A 343 -8.28 -5.01 -10.04
CA ILE A 343 -6.90 -5.05 -10.55
C ILE A 343 -6.60 -6.42 -11.17
N TYR A 344 -7.01 -7.51 -10.53
CA TYR A 344 -6.82 -8.86 -11.07
C TYR A 344 -7.54 -9.05 -12.39
N LEU A 345 -8.77 -8.52 -12.51
CA LEU A 345 -9.54 -8.56 -13.75
C LEU A 345 -8.85 -7.75 -14.85
N GLN A 346 -8.36 -6.55 -14.52
CA GLN A 346 -7.63 -5.69 -15.46
C GLN A 346 -6.33 -6.34 -15.95
N MET A 347 -5.56 -6.96 -15.07
CA MET A 347 -4.33 -7.68 -15.40
C MET A 347 -4.63 -8.87 -16.31
N PHE A 348 -5.62 -9.67 -15.96
CA PHE A 348 -6.03 -10.81 -16.78
C PHE A 348 -6.52 -10.38 -18.16
N ALA A 349 -7.37 -9.34 -18.22
CA ALA A 349 -7.86 -8.77 -19.48
C ALA A 349 -6.72 -8.21 -20.34
N ALA A 350 -5.80 -7.46 -19.75
CA ALA A 350 -4.62 -6.94 -20.44
C ALA A 350 -3.76 -8.09 -21.03
N GLY A 351 -3.54 -9.16 -20.25
CA GLY A 351 -2.85 -10.34 -20.70
C GLY A 351 -3.52 -11.03 -21.89
N ILE A 352 -4.82 -11.23 -21.82
CA ILE A 352 -5.60 -11.84 -22.91
C ILE A 352 -5.61 -10.97 -24.17
N VAL A 353 -5.83 -9.66 -24.04
CA VAL A 353 -5.83 -8.74 -25.18
C VAL A 353 -4.46 -8.70 -25.84
N THR A 354 -3.39 -8.58 -25.06
CA THR A 354 -2.02 -8.60 -25.57
C THR A 354 -1.72 -9.91 -26.30
N TYR A 355 -2.09 -11.03 -25.71
CA TYR A 355 -1.93 -12.34 -26.37
C TYR A 355 -2.73 -12.44 -27.67
N ALA A 356 -3.97 -11.96 -27.71
CA ALA A 356 -4.80 -11.97 -28.91
C ALA A 356 -4.11 -11.21 -30.08
N VAL A 357 -3.51 -10.05 -29.78
CA VAL A 357 -2.73 -9.28 -30.78
C VAL A 357 -1.55 -10.12 -31.30
N VAL A 358 -0.81 -10.76 -30.40
CA VAL A 358 0.33 -11.61 -30.78
C VAL A 358 -0.14 -12.84 -31.58
N ALA A 359 -1.24 -13.47 -31.19
CA ALA A 359 -1.80 -14.63 -31.91
C ALA A 359 -2.15 -14.29 -33.37
N LEU A 360 -2.61 -13.06 -33.64
CA LEU A 360 -2.84 -12.60 -35.02
C LEU A 360 -1.53 -12.51 -35.82
N LEU A 361 -0.45 -12.08 -35.19
CA LEU A 361 0.89 -12.02 -35.81
C LEU A 361 1.44 -13.43 -36.06
N GLU A 362 1.24 -14.36 -35.15
CA GLU A 362 1.59 -15.79 -35.27
C GLU A 362 0.87 -16.43 -36.42
N PHE A 363 -0.43 -16.21 -36.56
CA PHE A 363 -1.23 -16.74 -37.68
C PHE A 363 -0.63 -16.32 -39.03
N ARG A 364 -0.25 -15.03 -39.17
CA ARG A 364 0.41 -14.52 -40.39
C ARG A 364 1.75 -15.22 -40.63
N ARG A 365 2.47 -15.57 -39.57
CA ARG A 365 3.78 -16.22 -39.66
C ARG A 365 3.67 -17.68 -40.05
N ILE A 366 2.72 -18.48 -39.48
CA ILE A 366 2.45 -19.85 -39.88
C ILE A 366 2.10 -19.92 -41.36
N LYS A 367 1.35 -18.94 -41.87
CA LYS A 367 1.02 -18.86 -43.30
C LYS A 367 2.26 -18.73 -44.19
N LYS A 368 3.33 -18.08 -43.72
CA LYS A 368 4.59 -17.83 -44.47
C LYS A 368 5.58 -19.00 -44.43
N VAL A 369 5.39 -20.02 -43.58
CA VAL A 369 6.29 -21.19 -43.56
C VAL A 369 6.18 -21.93 -44.92
N PRO A 370 7.30 -22.09 -45.68
CA PRO A 370 7.28 -22.76 -46.99
C PRO A 370 7.02 -24.24 -46.85
N MET A 371 6.65 -24.88 -47.98
CA MET A 371 6.37 -26.36 -48.05
C MET A 371 7.65 -27.17 -48.29
N ASP A 372 8.75 -26.56 -48.56
CA ASP A 372 10.00 -27.16 -49.02
C ASP A 372 11.04 -27.32 -47.89
N GLU A 373 10.72 -27.01 -46.66
CA GLU A 373 11.62 -27.20 -45.50
C GLU A 373 11.52 -28.61 -44.87
N ALA A 374 10.90 -29.56 -45.56
CA ALA A 374 10.71 -30.93 -45.05
C ALA A 374 11.87 -31.87 -45.40
#